data_7e44c5c5f84762e896223b5caa03cac6
#
_entry.id   7e44c5c5f84762e896223b5caa03cac6
#
_cell.length_a   1.000
_cell.length_b   1.000
_cell.length_c   1.000
_cell.angle_alpha   90.00
_cell.angle_beta   90.00
_cell.angle_gamma   90.00
#
_symmetry.space_group_name_H-M   'P 1'
#
loop_
_entity.id
_entity.type
_entity.pdbx_description
1 polymer ?
#
loop_
_entity_poly.entity_id
_entity_poly.type
_entity_poly.pdbx_seq_one_letter_code
_entity_poly.pdbx_strand_id
1 'polypeptide(L)'
;MRTLISIKRCTIAVTLSLVTLAATAAQQFVSFNSGDIQVAGNGVTTILVDQQDLKGVMIAARNLAEDFGRVTGTNATIVSEGEARIIAGTIGHSKEIDKLVKQGVIDRKQLQGKNEKFIIQTTGDGRIAIAGSDRRGTIFGIYELSRQIGVSPWYWWADVPTPHHDNIYIMKGTYTDGEPAVRYRGLFLNDEAPCLTSWVKNTWGTNYGDHRFYAKVFELILRLRGNFM
;
A
#
# COMPACT_ATOMS: atom_id res chain seq x y z
N MET A 1 -12.92 60.70 -54.94
CA MET A 1 -11.79 60.29 -54.09
C MET A 1 -12.35 59.44 -52.94
N ARG A 2 -12.32 58.10 -53.05
CA ARG A 2 -12.83 57.17 -52.00
C ARG A 2 -11.64 56.52 -51.36
N THR A 3 -11.42 56.83 -50.10
CA THR A 3 -10.34 56.28 -49.29
C THR A 3 -10.77 54.90 -48.74
N LEU A 4 -10.13 53.86 -49.22
CA LEU A 4 -10.30 52.49 -48.72
C LEU A 4 -9.53 52.31 -47.43
N ILE A 5 -10.24 52.13 -46.32
CA ILE A 5 -9.67 51.76 -45.02
C ILE A 5 -9.47 50.23 -45.02
N SER A 6 -8.22 49.81 -45.06
CA SER A 6 -7.80 48.39 -44.92
C SER A 6 -7.87 47.97 -43.46
N ILE A 7 -8.85 47.11 -43.11
CA ILE A 7 -8.93 46.50 -41.80
C ILE A 7 -8.01 45.27 -41.79
N LYS A 8 -6.84 45.38 -41.17
CA LYS A 8 -5.97 44.24 -40.86
C LYS A 8 -6.66 43.37 -39.81
N ARG A 9 -7.12 42.20 -40.19
CA ARG A 9 -7.61 41.17 -39.27
C ARG A 9 -6.41 40.58 -38.50
N CYS A 10 -6.26 41.00 -37.25
CA CYS A 10 -5.39 40.30 -36.29
C CYS A 10 -6.03 38.99 -35.88
N THR A 11 -5.57 37.88 -36.44
CA THR A 11 -5.96 36.54 -36.01
C THR A 11 -5.15 36.24 -34.74
N ILE A 12 -5.78 36.38 -33.58
CA ILE A 12 -5.20 35.92 -32.32
C ILE A 12 -5.36 34.39 -32.27
N ALA A 13 -4.30 33.68 -32.55
CA ALA A 13 -4.25 32.25 -32.31
C ALA A 13 -4.16 31.98 -30.79
N VAL A 14 -5.26 31.67 -30.17
CA VAL A 14 -5.29 31.16 -28.79
C VAL A 14 -4.83 29.71 -28.82
N THR A 15 -3.57 29.47 -28.57
CA THR A 15 -3.02 28.13 -28.29
C THR A 15 -3.52 27.70 -26.91
N LEU A 16 -4.58 26.91 -26.89
CA LEU A 16 -5.07 26.24 -25.69
C LEU A 16 -4.08 25.12 -25.35
N SER A 17 -3.14 25.39 -24.47
CA SER A 17 -2.24 24.37 -23.92
C SER A 17 -3.08 23.46 -23.02
N LEU A 18 -3.50 22.30 -23.54
CA LEU A 18 -4.01 21.21 -22.72
C LEU A 18 -2.87 20.71 -21.84
N VAL A 19 -2.78 21.19 -20.62
CA VAL A 19 -2.00 20.53 -19.57
C VAL A 19 -2.80 19.30 -19.19
N THR A 20 -2.49 18.17 -19.83
CA THR A 20 -2.94 16.87 -19.35
C THR A 20 -2.24 16.64 -17.99
N LEU A 21 -2.96 16.87 -16.90
CA LEU A 21 -2.57 16.28 -15.62
C LEU A 21 -2.68 14.76 -15.85
N ALA A 22 -1.55 14.13 -16.16
CA ALA A 22 -1.44 12.70 -16.06
C ALA A 22 -1.55 12.39 -14.56
N ALA A 23 -2.77 12.06 -14.11
CA ALA A 23 -2.94 11.34 -12.87
C ALA A 23 -2.11 10.07 -13.06
N THR A 24 -0.95 9.98 -12.41
CA THR A 24 -0.19 8.74 -12.35
C THR A 24 -1.07 7.76 -11.60
N ALA A 25 -1.87 6.99 -12.33
CA ALA A 25 -2.55 5.84 -11.78
C ALA A 25 -1.44 4.99 -11.13
N ALA A 26 -1.63 4.60 -9.87
CA ALA A 26 -0.69 3.73 -9.19
C ALA A 26 -0.42 2.52 -10.11
N GLN A 27 0.86 2.29 -10.42
CA GLN A 27 1.24 1.26 -11.37
C GLN A 27 0.71 -0.09 -10.89
N GLN A 28 -0.16 -0.72 -11.67
CA GLN A 28 -0.69 -2.04 -11.35
C GLN A 28 0.40 -3.07 -11.60
N PHE A 29 0.72 -3.88 -10.59
CA PHE A 29 1.74 -4.93 -10.68
C PHE A 29 1.18 -6.32 -10.33
N VAL A 30 -0.08 -6.41 -9.93
CA VAL A 30 -0.78 -7.66 -9.65
C VAL A 30 -1.68 -8.04 -10.82
N SER A 31 -1.71 -9.33 -11.14
CA SER A 31 -2.62 -9.94 -12.10
C SER A 31 -3.20 -11.23 -11.52
N PHE A 32 -4.40 -11.62 -11.97
CA PHE A 32 -5.07 -12.83 -11.51
C PHE A 32 -5.09 -13.94 -12.56
N ASN A 33 -4.71 -13.65 -13.80
CA ASN A 33 -4.74 -14.60 -14.90
C ASN A 33 -3.34 -15.17 -15.22
N SER A 34 -2.34 -14.29 -15.26
CA SER A 34 -0.95 -14.64 -15.56
C SER A 34 0.01 -13.57 -15.08
N GLY A 35 1.27 -13.91 -14.86
CA GLY A 35 2.32 -12.99 -14.45
C GLY A 35 3.65 -13.72 -14.28
N ASP A 36 4.71 -12.97 -13.94
CA ASP A 36 6.06 -13.52 -13.85
C ASP A 36 6.28 -14.38 -12.60
N ILE A 37 5.65 -13.99 -11.47
CA ILE A 37 5.82 -14.67 -10.18
C ILE A 37 4.44 -15.00 -9.63
N GLN A 38 4.14 -16.29 -9.48
CA GLN A 38 2.94 -16.71 -8.78
C GLN A 38 3.14 -16.65 -7.27
N VAL A 39 2.36 -15.85 -6.59
CA VAL A 39 2.43 -15.68 -5.12
C VAL A 39 1.32 -16.41 -4.39
N ALA A 40 0.21 -16.74 -5.07
CA ALA A 40 -0.85 -17.59 -4.54
C ALA A 40 -1.43 -18.50 -5.65
N GLY A 41 -1.99 -19.67 -5.24
CA GLY A 41 -2.60 -20.66 -6.15
C GLY A 41 -1.90 -22.02 -6.14
N ASN A 42 -0.61 -22.09 -5.82
CA ASN A 42 0.16 -23.34 -5.70
C ASN A 42 0.57 -23.56 -4.23
N GLY A 43 -0.39 -23.91 -3.39
CA GLY A 43 -0.16 -24.09 -1.95
C GLY A 43 -0.28 -22.78 -1.14
N VAL A 44 0.12 -22.85 0.11
CA VAL A 44 0.00 -21.72 1.05
C VAL A 44 1.08 -20.68 0.77
N THR A 45 0.67 -19.44 0.59
CA THR A 45 1.58 -18.29 0.48
C THR A 45 2.33 -18.09 1.79
N THR A 46 3.64 -17.83 1.71
CA THR A 46 4.49 -17.56 2.87
C THR A 46 5.00 -16.13 2.84
N ILE A 47 4.94 -15.46 4.01
CA ILE A 47 5.41 -14.08 4.21
C ILE A 47 6.50 -14.12 5.29
N LEU A 48 7.71 -13.74 4.94
CA LEU A 48 8.81 -13.63 5.90
C LEU A 48 8.86 -12.22 6.45
N VAL A 49 8.84 -12.12 7.78
CA VAL A 49 9.05 -10.87 8.51
C VAL A 49 10.01 -11.17 9.67
N ASP A 50 11.11 -10.42 9.77
CA ASP A 50 12.06 -10.55 10.85
C ASP A 50 11.39 -10.24 12.19
N GLN A 51 11.59 -11.09 13.21
CA GLN A 51 11.05 -10.87 14.56
C GLN A 51 11.60 -9.61 15.22
N GLN A 52 12.76 -9.15 14.80
CA GLN A 52 13.40 -7.93 15.30
C GLN A 52 12.91 -6.67 14.59
N ASP A 53 12.10 -6.79 13.53
CA ASP A 53 11.51 -5.64 12.88
C ASP A 53 10.46 -4.97 13.78
N LEU A 54 10.04 -3.80 13.42
CA LEU A 54 9.18 -2.94 14.21
C LEU A 54 7.77 -3.55 14.37
N LYS A 55 7.21 -3.52 15.57
CA LYS A 55 5.93 -4.17 15.91
C LYS A 55 4.79 -3.85 14.93
N GLY A 56 4.74 -2.62 14.44
CA GLY A 56 3.71 -2.21 13.45
C GLY A 56 3.82 -2.97 12.13
N VAL A 57 5.04 -3.34 11.71
CA VAL A 57 5.29 -4.14 10.50
C VAL A 57 4.72 -5.55 10.68
N MET A 58 4.93 -6.17 11.84
CA MET A 58 4.34 -7.48 12.16
C MET A 58 2.82 -7.46 12.15
N ILE A 59 2.19 -6.38 12.63
CA ILE A 59 0.73 -6.22 12.60
C ILE A 59 0.25 -6.14 11.15
N ALA A 60 0.88 -5.29 10.33
CA ALA A 60 0.52 -5.14 8.92
C ALA A 60 0.72 -6.45 8.12
N ALA A 61 1.78 -7.21 8.43
CA ALA A 61 2.02 -8.51 7.81
C ALA A 61 0.94 -9.55 8.16
N ARG A 62 0.44 -9.55 9.41
CA ARG A 62 -0.70 -10.39 9.80
C ARG A 62 -1.98 -9.99 9.03
N ASN A 63 -2.23 -8.70 8.90
CA ASN A 63 -3.35 -8.22 8.12
C ASN A 63 -3.22 -8.65 6.64
N LEU A 64 -2.02 -8.56 6.05
CA LEU A 64 -1.78 -9.06 4.69
C LEU A 64 -2.03 -10.58 4.59
N ALA A 65 -1.61 -11.35 5.59
CA ALA A 65 -1.86 -12.79 5.62
C ALA A 65 -3.37 -13.11 5.62
N GLU A 66 -4.15 -12.38 6.41
CA GLU A 66 -5.62 -12.46 6.39
C GLU A 66 -6.22 -11.96 5.07
N ASP A 67 -5.62 -10.93 4.45
CA ASP A 67 -6.07 -10.41 3.17
C ASP A 67 -5.90 -11.44 2.04
N PHE A 68 -4.82 -12.23 2.06
CA PHE A 68 -4.71 -13.41 1.18
C PHE A 68 -5.88 -14.37 1.41
N GLY A 69 -6.26 -14.62 2.66
CA GLY A 69 -7.42 -15.45 2.99
C GLY A 69 -8.73 -14.89 2.44
N ARG A 70 -8.93 -13.57 2.52
CA ARG A 70 -10.13 -12.91 1.95
C ARG A 70 -10.22 -13.08 0.44
N VAL A 71 -9.06 -13.04 -0.24
CA VAL A 71 -9.01 -13.13 -1.70
C VAL A 71 -9.03 -14.57 -2.19
N THR A 72 -8.27 -15.48 -1.57
CA THR A 72 -8.05 -16.85 -2.09
C THR A 72 -8.75 -17.94 -1.29
N GLY A 73 -9.38 -17.59 -0.17
CA GLY A 73 -9.93 -18.57 0.78
C GLY A 73 -8.90 -19.19 1.72
N THR A 74 -7.60 -18.91 1.55
CA THR A 74 -6.52 -19.47 2.38
C THR A 74 -5.59 -18.37 2.89
N ASN A 75 -5.48 -18.23 4.20
CA ASN A 75 -4.56 -17.25 4.81
C ASN A 75 -3.10 -17.60 4.47
N ALA A 76 -2.29 -16.57 4.24
CA ALA A 76 -0.85 -16.75 4.14
C ALA A 76 -0.25 -17.11 5.52
N THR A 77 0.88 -17.82 5.51
CA THR A 77 1.63 -18.14 6.73
C THR A 77 2.76 -17.15 6.92
N ILE A 78 2.89 -16.63 8.14
CA ILE A 78 4.02 -15.77 8.51
C ILE A 78 5.14 -16.61 9.10
N VAL A 79 6.34 -16.42 8.57
CA VAL A 79 7.58 -17.05 9.05
C VAL A 79 8.60 -15.98 9.41
N SER A 80 9.48 -16.29 10.36
CA SER A 80 10.58 -15.38 10.76
C SER A 80 11.92 -15.75 10.12
N GLU A 81 12.00 -16.93 9.54
CA GLU A 81 13.17 -17.48 8.87
C GLU A 81 12.78 -18.54 7.86
N GLY A 82 13.70 -18.93 6.98
CA GLY A 82 13.47 -19.94 5.97
C GLY A 82 12.99 -19.37 4.64
N GLU A 83 12.44 -20.24 3.81
CA GLU A 83 11.94 -19.86 2.48
C GLU A 83 10.57 -19.20 2.58
N ALA A 84 10.42 -18.07 1.89
CA ALA A 84 9.15 -17.37 1.77
C ALA A 84 8.99 -16.78 0.38
N ARG A 85 7.75 -16.71 -0.08
CA ARG A 85 7.40 -16.10 -1.36
C ARG A 85 7.46 -14.58 -1.31
N ILE A 86 7.12 -14.02 -0.14
CA ILE A 86 7.08 -12.58 0.12
C ILE A 86 8.02 -12.29 1.28
N ILE A 87 8.88 -11.31 1.14
CA ILE A 87 9.76 -10.79 2.20
C ILE A 87 9.32 -9.36 2.50
N ALA A 88 8.96 -9.06 3.74
CA ALA A 88 8.59 -7.70 4.13
C ALA A 88 9.47 -7.24 5.29
N GLY A 89 9.97 -6.00 5.21
CA GLY A 89 10.79 -5.47 6.29
C GLY A 89 11.29 -4.05 6.07
N THR A 90 11.85 -3.50 7.15
CA THR A 90 12.39 -2.15 7.22
C THR A 90 13.90 -2.18 7.09
N ILE A 91 14.49 -1.31 6.26
CA ILE A 91 15.96 -1.21 6.17
C ILE A 91 16.57 -0.94 7.55
N GLY A 92 17.66 -1.65 7.88
CA GLY A 92 18.31 -1.55 9.18
C GLY A 92 17.60 -2.29 10.32
N HIS A 93 16.43 -2.91 10.08
CA HIS A 93 15.68 -3.68 11.07
C HIS A 93 15.40 -5.13 10.61
N SER A 94 15.35 -5.38 9.31
CA SER A 94 15.16 -6.70 8.73
C SER A 94 16.45 -7.22 8.11
N LYS A 95 16.95 -8.36 8.63
CA LYS A 95 18.17 -9.01 8.14
C LYS A 95 18.07 -9.42 6.67
N GLU A 96 16.90 -9.94 6.25
CA GLU A 96 16.70 -10.36 4.85
C GLU A 96 16.62 -9.15 3.91
N ILE A 97 15.96 -8.06 4.30
CA ILE A 97 15.97 -6.82 3.51
C ILE A 97 17.39 -6.25 3.42
N ASP A 98 18.13 -6.19 4.53
CA ASP A 98 19.51 -5.70 4.53
C ASP A 98 20.45 -6.59 3.69
N LYS A 99 20.21 -7.90 3.65
CA LYS A 99 20.91 -8.82 2.75
C LYS A 99 20.62 -8.52 1.27
N LEU A 100 19.34 -8.30 0.90
CA LEU A 100 18.96 -7.92 -0.46
C LEU A 100 19.56 -6.57 -0.87
N VAL A 101 19.67 -5.64 0.08
CA VAL A 101 20.37 -4.35 -0.14
C VAL A 101 21.87 -4.58 -0.37
N LYS A 102 22.53 -5.41 0.42
CA LYS A 102 23.96 -5.75 0.25
C LYS A 102 24.23 -6.45 -1.10
N GLN A 103 23.29 -7.24 -1.56
CA GLN A 103 23.36 -7.94 -2.86
C GLN A 103 23.04 -7.03 -4.06
N GLY A 104 22.64 -5.78 -3.83
CA GLY A 104 22.27 -4.85 -4.89
C GLY A 104 20.91 -5.11 -5.55
N VAL A 105 20.10 -6.03 -4.98
CA VAL A 105 18.72 -6.29 -5.43
C VAL A 105 17.84 -5.09 -5.10
N ILE A 106 18.00 -4.51 -3.91
CA ILE A 106 17.33 -3.29 -3.50
C ILE A 106 18.35 -2.15 -3.45
N ASP A 107 18.08 -1.08 -4.19
CA ASP A 107 18.92 0.12 -4.15
C ASP A 107 18.69 0.90 -2.86
N ARG A 108 19.69 0.83 -1.96
CA ARG A 108 19.67 1.52 -0.67
C ARG A 108 19.38 3.02 -0.78
N LYS A 109 19.88 3.68 -1.82
CA LYS A 109 19.73 5.12 -2.02
C LYS A 109 18.26 5.54 -2.20
N GLN A 110 17.45 4.64 -2.69
CA GLN A 110 16.03 4.90 -2.85
C GLN A 110 15.24 4.89 -1.53
N LEU A 111 15.78 4.32 -0.47
CA LEU A 111 15.11 4.19 0.84
C LEU A 111 15.83 4.97 1.94
N GLN A 112 17.16 4.98 1.96
CA GLN A 112 17.91 5.61 3.05
C GLN A 112 17.65 7.11 3.12
N GLY A 113 17.27 7.59 4.34
CA GLY A 113 16.97 8.99 4.59
C GLY A 113 15.65 9.47 3.99
N LYS A 114 14.83 8.55 3.45
CA LYS A 114 13.49 8.85 2.94
C LYS A 114 12.45 8.68 4.04
N ASN A 115 11.34 9.42 3.92
CA ASN A 115 10.23 9.33 4.86
C ASN A 115 9.09 8.55 4.22
N GLU A 116 8.59 7.54 4.95
CA GLU A 116 7.38 6.79 4.61
C GLU A 116 7.39 6.22 3.16
N LYS A 117 8.59 6.01 2.60
CA LYS A 117 8.78 5.45 1.27
C LYS A 117 8.90 3.94 1.34
N PHE A 118 8.33 3.25 0.35
CA PHE A 118 8.50 1.83 0.14
C PHE A 118 8.96 1.51 -1.28
N ILE A 119 9.50 0.31 -1.43
CA ILE A 119 9.77 -0.33 -2.72
C ILE A 119 9.20 -1.74 -2.63
N ILE A 120 8.46 -2.15 -3.66
CA ILE A 120 8.10 -3.55 -3.91
C ILE A 120 8.94 -4.00 -5.10
N GLN A 121 9.84 -4.94 -4.87
CA GLN A 121 10.84 -5.40 -5.82
C GLN A 121 10.72 -6.89 -6.05
N THR A 122 10.64 -7.32 -7.31
CA THR A 122 10.80 -8.73 -7.66
C THR A 122 12.26 -9.13 -7.58
N THR A 123 12.54 -10.28 -6.99
CA THR A 123 13.91 -10.81 -6.85
C THR A 123 14.21 -11.82 -7.98
N GLY A 124 15.49 -12.04 -8.27
CA GLY A 124 15.91 -12.93 -9.37
C GLY A 124 15.56 -14.41 -9.11
N ASP A 125 15.26 -14.80 -7.88
CA ASP A 125 14.90 -16.14 -7.45
C ASP A 125 13.37 -16.37 -7.37
N GLY A 126 12.57 -15.49 -7.95
CA GLY A 126 11.12 -15.66 -8.03
C GLY A 126 10.37 -15.30 -6.75
N ARG A 127 10.95 -14.47 -5.90
CA ARG A 127 10.29 -13.89 -4.71
C ARG A 127 9.98 -12.41 -4.93
N ILE A 128 9.22 -11.82 -4.01
CA ILE A 128 9.02 -10.38 -3.92
C ILE A 128 9.51 -9.85 -2.58
N ALA A 129 10.13 -8.69 -2.60
CA ALA A 129 10.57 -7.98 -1.41
C ALA A 129 9.79 -6.67 -1.27
N ILE A 130 9.21 -6.45 -0.09
CA ILE A 130 8.56 -5.21 0.31
C ILE A 130 9.48 -4.54 1.32
N ALA A 131 10.21 -3.52 0.89
CA ALA A 131 11.18 -2.82 1.71
C ALA A 131 10.73 -1.40 2.00
N GLY A 132 10.73 -1.01 3.27
CA GLY A 132 10.42 0.36 3.68
C GLY A 132 11.64 1.13 4.17
N SER A 133 11.61 2.45 3.95
CA SER A 133 12.61 3.39 4.50
C SER A 133 12.52 3.53 6.01
N ASP A 134 11.33 3.34 6.54
CA ASP A 134 10.98 3.39 7.95
C ASP A 134 9.77 2.48 8.23
N ARG A 135 9.31 2.47 9.48
CA ARG A 135 8.16 1.66 9.90
C ARG A 135 6.92 1.88 9.02
N ARG A 136 6.57 3.14 8.75
CA ARG A 136 5.36 3.47 7.98
C ARG A 136 5.55 3.17 6.50
N GLY A 137 6.73 3.42 5.96
CA GLY A 137 7.05 3.02 4.58
C GLY A 137 6.84 1.53 4.37
N THR A 138 7.34 0.68 5.28
CA THR A 138 7.13 -0.77 5.19
C THR A 138 5.64 -1.14 5.27
N ILE A 139 4.91 -0.57 6.22
CA ILE A 139 3.46 -0.79 6.38
C ILE A 139 2.69 -0.36 5.12
N PHE A 140 3.05 0.78 4.53
CA PHE A 140 2.41 1.26 3.30
C PHE A 140 2.68 0.35 2.11
N GLY A 141 3.89 -0.20 1.99
CA GLY A 141 4.21 -1.21 0.97
C GLY A 141 3.41 -2.51 1.15
N ILE A 142 3.26 -2.97 2.38
CA ILE A 142 2.43 -4.14 2.72
C ILE A 142 0.97 -3.89 2.32
N TYR A 143 0.39 -2.77 2.72
CA TYR A 143 -1.00 -2.44 2.37
C TYR A 143 -1.19 -2.06 0.91
N GLU A 144 -0.13 -1.64 0.20
CA GLU A 144 -0.20 -1.51 -1.26
C GLU A 144 -0.40 -2.87 -1.92
N LEU A 145 0.31 -3.91 -1.48
CA LEU A 145 0.04 -5.25 -1.97
C LEU A 145 -1.38 -5.70 -1.62
N SER A 146 -1.85 -5.48 -0.39
CA SER A 146 -3.25 -5.75 -0.01
C SER A 146 -4.26 -5.10 -0.95
N ARG A 147 -4.05 -3.83 -1.29
CA ARG A 147 -4.91 -3.09 -2.22
C ARG A 147 -4.87 -3.68 -3.63
N GLN A 148 -3.69 -4.03 -4.11
CA GLN A 148 -3.48 -4.57 -5.45
C GLN A 148 -4.08 -5.98 -5.62
N ILE A 149 -4.11 -6.78 -4.56
CA ILE A 149 -4.79 -8.10 -4.59
C ILE A 149 -6.32 -7.99 -4.43
N GLY A 150 -6.87 -6.76 -4.31
CA GLY A 150 -8.31 -6.51 -4.33
C GLY A 150 -8.95 -6.22 -2.97
N VAL A 151 -8.16 -6.08 -1.89
CA VAL A 151 -8.72 -5.73 -0.58
C VAL A 151 -8.83 -4.22 -0.44
N SER A 152 -10.05 -3.71 -0.38
CA SER A 152 -10.33 -2.30 -0.16
C SER A 152 -9.87 -1.87 1.24
N PRO A 153 -9.31 -0.66 1.44
CA PRO A 153 -9.11 -0.08 2.76
C PRO A 153 -10.41 -0.04 3.61
N TRP A 154 -11.53 0.04 2.94
CA TRP A 154 -12.86 0.14 3.54
C TRP A 154 -13.56 -1.21 3.74
N TYR A 155 -12.86 -2.34 3.54
CA TYR A 155 -13.46 -3.68 3.60
C TYR A 155 -14.24 -3.93 4.90
N TRP A 156 -13.76 -3.40 6.03
CA TRP A 156 -14.37 -3.58 7.33
C TRP A 156 -15.37 -2.44 7.67
N TRP A 157 -15.01 -1.18 7.33
CA TRP A 157 -15.80 -0.01 7.73
C TRP A 157 -17.05 0.21 6.88
N ALA A 158 -17.03 -0.19 5.62
CA ALA A 158 -18.09 0.02 4.66
C ALA A 158 -18.52 -1.30 3.98
N ASP A 159 -18.16 -2.44 4.58
CA ASP A 159 -18.54 -3.79 4.10
C ASP A 159 -18.22 -3.99 2.61
N VAL A 160 -17.13 -3.38 2.11
CA VAL A 160 -16.73 -3.51 0.72
C VAL A 160 -16.30 -4.95 0.45
N PRO A 161 -16.99 -5.67 -0.47
CA PRO A 161 -16.67 -7.06 -0.74
C PRO A 161 -15.29 -7.20 -1.37
N THR A 162 -14.57 -8.26 -0.99
CA THR A 162 -13.30 -8.62 -1.60
C THR A 162 -13.57 -9.65 -2.71
N PRO A 163 -13.18 -9.37 -3.98
CA PRO A 163 -13.31 -10.34 -5.05
C PRO A 163 -12.49 -11.60 -4.77
N HIS A 164 -13.04 -12.77 -5.08
CA HIS A 164 -12.33 -14.04 -4.98
C HIS A 164 -11.46 -14.31 -6.21
N HIS A 165 -10.22 -14.74 -5.98
CA HIS A 165 -9.29 -15.16 -7.02
C HIS A 165 -8.47 -16.35 -6.56
N ASP A 166 -8.47 -17.45 -7.33
CA ASP A 166 -7.71 -18.65 -7.01
C ASP A 166 -6.20 -18.43 -7.14
N ASN A 167 -5.77 -17.56 -8.05
CA ASN A 167 -4.39 -17.30 -8.35
C ASN A 167 -4.06 -15.81 -8.24
N ILE A 168 -2.86 -15.50 -7.75
CA ILE A 168 -2.31 -14.15 -7.71
C ILE A 168 -0.90 -14.18 -8.28
N TYR A 169 -0.65 -13.33 -9.28
CA TYR A 169 0.64 -13.17 -9.94
C TYR A 169 1.17 -11.75 -9.76
N ILE A 170 2.48 -11.62 -9.68
CA ILE A 170 3.20 -10.35 -9.65
C ILE A 170 3.98 -10.20 -10.94
N MET A 171 3.87 -9.05 -11.58
CA MET A 171 4.65 -8.67 -12.75
C MET A 171 6.07 -8.28 -12.32
N LYS A 172 7.10 -8.67 -13.09
CA LYS A 172 8.49 -8.27 -12.81
C LYS A 172 8.65 -6.76 -12.79
N GLY A 173 9.38 -6.26 -11.81
CA GLY A 173 9.69 -4.84 -11.74
C GLY A 173 10.00 -4.32 -10.35
N THR A 174 10.11 -3.00 -10.30
CA THR A 174 10.25 -2.21 -9.07
C THR A 174 9.10 -1.22 -9.00
N TYR A 175 8.35 -1.25 -7.90
CA TYR A 175 7.13 -0.46 -7.72
C TYR A 175 7.26 0.40 -6.47
N THR A 176 6.94 1.67 -6.58
CA THR A 176 7.01 2.63 -5.48
C THR A 176 6.15 3.84 -5.82
N ASP A 177 5.61 4.49 -4.78
CA ASP A 177 4.91 5.77 -4.96
C ASP A 177 5.79 6.98 -4.59
N GLY A 178 7.04 6.71 -4.20
CA GLY A 178 7.93 7.76 -3.71
C GLY A 178 7.64 8.18 -2.27
N GLU A 179 8.17 9.33 -1.88
CA GLU A 179 7.86 9.96 -0.58
C GLU A 179 6.54 10.72 -0.68
N PRO A 180 5.69 10.69 0.36
CA PRO A 180 4.48 11.49 0.36
C PRO A 180 4.77 12.98 0.27
N ALA A 181 4.08 13.68 -0.64
CA ALA A 181 4.24 15.13 -0.81
C ALA A 181 3.71 15.93 0.38
N VAL A 182 2.75 15.39 1.14
CA VAL A 182 2.17 16.02 2.33
C VAL A 182 2.59 15.26 3.57
N ARG A 183 3.20 15.98 4.54
CA ARG A 183 3.76 15.38 5.75
C ARG A 183 2.72 14.74 6.66
N TYR A 184 1.60 15.42 6.90
CA TYR A 184 0.53 14.94 7.79
C TYR A 184 -0.72 14.63 6.96
N ARG A 185 -1.20 13.40 7.06
CA ARG A 185 -2.36 12.88 6.34
C ARG A 185 -3.16 12.04 7.30
N GLY A 186 -4.41 12.38 7.53
CA GLY A 186 -5.18 11.69 8.55
C GLY A 186 -6.66 11.94 8.49
N LEU A 187 -7.33 11.45 9.51
CA LEU A 187 -8.76 11.58 9.70
C LEU A 187 -9.01 12.37 10.98
N PHE A 188 -10.03 13.20 10.96
CA PHE A 188 -10.62 13.74 12.17
C PHE A 188 -11.80 12.83 12.58
N LEU A 189 -11.77 12.35 13.82
CA LEU A 189 -12.89 11.61 14.40
C LEU A 189 -13.64 12.54 15.34
N ASN A 190 -14.92 12.76 15.03
CA ASN A 190 -15.81 13.38 15.97
C ASN A 190 -16.34 12.31 16.94
N ASP A 191 -15.84 12.34 18.17
CA ASP A 191 -16.15 11.36 19.20
C ASP A 191 -17.33 11.75 20.11
N GLU A 192 -18.08 12.77 19.74
CA GLU A 192 -19.21 13.25 20.51
C GLU A 192 -20.40 12.24 20.53
N ALA A 193 -21.07 12.23 21.67
CA ALA A 193 -22.32 11.49 21.82
C ALA A 193 -23.45 12.21 21.02
N PRO A 194 -24.48 11.46 20.58
CA PRO A 194 -24.72 10.02 20.81
C PRO A 194 -24.13 9.10 19.70
N CYS A 195 -23.62 9.63 18.60
CA CYS A 195 -23.37 8.81 17.39
C CYS A 195 -22.26 7.78 17.59
N LEU A 196 -20.99 8.19 17.50
CA LEU A 196 -19.88 7.24 17.49
C LEU A 196 -19.72 6.51 18.82
N THR A 197 -19.90 7.19 19.95
CA THR A 197 -19.83 6.57 21.28
C THR A 197 -20.86 5.47 21.45
N SER A 198 -22.10 5.69 21.02
CA SER A 198 -23.15 4.68 21.08
C SER A 198 -22.88 3.51 20.14
N TRP A 199 -22.38 3.78 18.95
CA TRP A 199 -22.02 2.73 18.00
C TRP A 199 -20.88 1.84 18.55
N VAL A 200 -19.82 2.43 19.13
CA VAL A 200 -18.72 1.68 19.76
C VAL A 200 -19.25 0.81 20.89
N LYS A 201 -20.12 1.36 21.76
CA LYS A 201 -20.74 0.61 22.85
C LYS A 201 -21.57 -0.57 22.32
N ASN A 202 -22.36 -0.37 21.30
CA ASN A 202 -23.22 -1.42 20.73
C ASN A 202 -22.38 -2.51 20.03
N THR A 203 -21.25 -2.14 19.42
CA THR A 203 -20.39 -3.07 18.67
C THR A 203 -19.51 -3.92 19.60
N TRP A 204 -18.95 -3.34 20.66
CA TRP A 204 -17.98 -4.03 21.53
C TRP A 204 -18.45 -4.16 22.99
N GLY A 205 -19.61 -3.62 23.35
CA GLY A 205 -20.13 -3.70 24.71
C GLY A 205 -19.38 -2.83 25.72
N THR A 206 -18.50 -1.94 25.27
CA THR A 206 -17.66 -1.09 26.11
C THR A 206 -17.87 0.38 25.80
N ASN A 207 -17.45 1.26 26.73
CA ASN A 207 -17.46 2.69 26.46
C ASN A 207 -16.48 3.07 25.34
N TYR A 208 -16.69 4.25 24.77
CA TYR A 208 -15.77 4.85 23.83
C TYR A 208 -14.32 4.83 24.36
N GLY A 209 -13.35 4.57 23.48
CA GLY A 209 -11.95 4.43 23.85
C GLY A 209 -11.44 2.98 23.90
N ASP A 210 -12.28 2.00 23.56
CA ASP A 210 -11.87 0.59 23.44
C ASP A 210 -10.73 0.43 22.42
N HIS A 211 -9.68 -0.31 22.84
CA HIS A 211 -8.52 -0.54 21.99
C HIS A 211 -8.85 -1.30 20.67
N ARG A 212 -9.89 -2.13 20.65
CA ARG A 212 -10.36 -2.86 19.45
C ARG A 212 -10.92 -1.89 18.41
N PHE A 213 -11.65 -0.86 18.86
CA PHE A 213 -12.13 0.22 18.02
C PHE A 213 -10.93 0.97 17.39
N TYR A 214 -10.01 1.45 18.21
CA TYR A 214 -8.86 2.19 17.71
C TYR A 214 -7.92 1.34 16.83
N ALA A 215 -7.82 0.04 17.08
CA ALA A 215 -7.06 -0.85 16.18
C ALA A 215 -7.64 -0.82 14.75
N LYS A 216 -8.98 -0.82 14.62
CA LYS A 216 -9.63 -0.70 13.30
C LYS A 216 -9.50 0.69 12.67
N VAL A 217 -9.54 1.74 13.49
CA VAL A 217 -9.30 3.12 13.02
C VAL A 217 -7.86 3.26 12.50
N PHE A 218 -6.86 2.81 13.26
CA PHE A 218 -5.45 2.91 12.86
C PHE A 218 -5.14 2.03 11.65
N GLU A 219 -5.74 0.85 11.55
CA GLU A 219 -5.64 0.02 10.35
C GLU A 219 -6.14 0.78 9.12
N LEU A 220 -7.33 1.38 9.17
CA LEU A 220 -7.89 2.17 8.08
C LEU A 220 -6.97 3.33 7.68
N ILE A 221 -6.51 4.13 8.66
CA ILE A 221 -5.61 5.25 8.41
C ILE A 221 -4.35 4.78 7.68
N LEU A 222 -3.73 3.69 8.14
CA LEU A 222 -2.51 3.15 7.54
C LEU A 222 -2.74 2.56 6.14
N ARG A 223 -3.88 1.88 5.92
CA ARG A 223 -4.28 1.40 4.58
C ARG A 223 -4.50 2.55 3.58
N LEU A 224 -4.98 3.69 4.06
CA LEU A 224 -5.13 4.93 3.29
C LEU A 224 -3.83 5.76 3.23
N ARG A 225 -2.71 5.24 3.73
CA ARG A 225 -1.41 5.92 3.84
C ARG A 225 -1.45 7.19 4.68
N GLY A 226 -2.34 7.23 5.64
CA GLY A 226 -2.39 8.25 6.66
C GLY A 226 -1.40 7.98 7.79
N ASN A 227 -1.09 9.01 8.56
CA ASN A 227 -0.14 8.97 9.66
C ASN A 227 -0.55 9.84 10.85
N PHE A 228 -1.77 10.37 10.80
CA PHE A 228 -2.29 11.33 11.78
C PHE A 228 -3.78 11.09 12.06
N MET A 229 -4.20 11.38 13.31
CA MET A 229 -5.60 11.37 13.76
C MET A 229 -5.81 12.53 14.72
#